data_12d81810718f5c43397b36852aee3bf2
#
_entry.id   12d81810718f5c43397b36852aee3bf2
#
_cell.length_a   1.000
_cell.length_b   1.000
_cell.length_c   1.000
_cell.angle_alpha   90.00
_cell.angle_beta   90.00
_cell.angle_gamma   90.00
#
_symmetry.space_group_name_H-M   'P 1'
#
loop_
_entity.id
_entity.type
_entity.pdbx_description
1 polymer ?
#
loop_
_entity_poly.entity_id
_entity_poly.type
_entity_poly.pdbx_seq_one_letter_code
_entity_poly.pdbx_strand_id
1 'polypeptide(L)'
;MRRLFVLLVALFLAACTTVPAPSDKRIALTFDDIPRDRGAWLDDEERTRRLIAGLREAGVQQAAFFLNPGRIPEKPGAEARIAAYVAAGHVIANHSATHPHLNVTDAASYLADIDAAAAWLKGRPGYRPWFRFPYLDEGQRDLAKRDAIRAGLAARGLRNGYVTVDASDWFYEQAAIEAVKAGKTVDRNALRDLYVESHVESAEFTDALARRALGRSLAHVLLLHETDLAAYWIADLVRALKARGWTIVPADEAFADPIARIVPDVPVAQGTLIEAIAWQRGMPEPRWYPRNNTEVAGKLFEERVLAGAN
;
A
#
# COMPACT_ATOMS: atom_id res chain seq x y z
N MET A 1 -7.28 -53.10 -66.09
CA MET A 1 -6.43 -52.00 -65.50
C MET A 1 -7.32 -51.18 -64.60
N ARG A 2 -7.31 -51.45 -63.28
CA ARG A 2 -8.04 -50.68 -62.24
C ARG A 2 -7.10 -49.68 -61.63
N ARG A 3 -7.39 -48.39 -61.79
CA ARG A 3 -6.65 -47.29 -61.15
C ARG A 3 -7.18 -47.06 -59.72
N LEU A 4 -6.33 -47.30 -58.73
CA LEU A 4 -6.61 -47.03 -57.31
C LEU A 4 -6.32 -45.53 -57.05
N PHE A 5 -7.35 -44.79 -56.67
CA PHE A 5 -7.22 -43.38 -56.18
C PHE A 5 -6.99 -43.45 -54.68
N VAL A 6 -5.82 -43.05 -54.19
CA VAL A 6 -5.51 -42.85 -52.78
C VAL A 6 -5.89 -41.43 -52.42
N LEU A 7 -6.90 -41.26 -51.59
CA LEU A 7 -7.33 -39.97 -51.00
C LEU A 7 -6.49 -39.71 -49.75
N LEU A 8 -5.56 -38.74 -49.84
CA LEU A 8 -4.84 -38.24 -48.65
C LEU A 8 -5.74 -37.23 -47.91
N VAL A 9 -6.28 -37.60 -46.76
CA VAL A 9 -6.95 -36.71 -45.86
C VAL A 9 -5.92 -36.05 -44.94
N ALA A 10 -5.59 -34.79 -45.19
CA ALA A 10 -4.77 -33.98 -44.28
C ALA A 10 -5.58 -33.52 -43.09
N LEU A 11 -5.34 -34.08 -41.90
CA LEU A 11 -5.90 -33.58 -40.64
C LEU A 11 -5.15 -32.30 -40.27
N PHE A 12 -5.81 -31.16 -40.39
CA PHE A 12 -5.36 -29.91 -39.78
C PHE A 12 -5.73 -29.96 -38.27
N LEU A 13 -4.74 -30.22 -37.40
CA LEU A 13 -4.83 -29.96 -35.98
C LEU A 13 -4.78 -28.45 -35.75
N ALA A 14 -5.94 -27.84 -35.61
CA ALA A 14 -6.04 -26.47 -35.11
C ALA A 14 -5.60 -26.46 -33.64
N ALA A 15 -4.38 -26.03 -33.38
CA ALA A 15 -3.93 -25.74 -32.01
C ALA A 15 -4.72 -24.51 -31.53
N CYS A 16 -5.77 -24.73 -30.73
CA CYS A 16 -6.42 -23.69 -29.96
C CYS A 16 -5.41 -23.15 -28.96
N THR A 17 -4.72 -22.08 -29.30
CA THR A 17 -4.00 -21.27 -28.31
C THR A 17 -5.05 -20.60 -27.45
N THR A 18 -5.35 -21.18 -26.29
CA THR A 18 -6.16 -20.50 -25.29
C THR A 18 -5.37 -19.28 -24.81
N VAL A 19 -5.77 -18.11 -25.27
CA VAL A 19 -5.32 -16.84 -24.68
C VAL A 19 -5.75 -16.88 -23.22
N PRO A 20 -4.82 -16.78 -22.24
CA PRO A 20 -5.19 -16.75 -20.84
C PRO A 20 -6.22 -15.64 -20.61
N ALA A 21 -7.29 -15.94 -19.89
CA ALA A 21 -8.24 -14.88 -19.49
C ALA A 21 -7.48 -13.74 -18.82
N PRO A 22 -7.85 -12.47 -19.08
CA PRO A 22 -7.22 -11.34 -18.41
C PRO A 22 -7.24 -11.56 -16.89
N SER A 23 -6.08 -11.34 -16.24
CA SER A 23 -6.00 -11.42 -14.79
C SER A 23 -6.97 -10.42 -14.17
N ASP A 24 -7.74 -10.85 -13.17
CA ASP A 24 -8.65 -9.98 -12.41
C ASP A 24 -7.97 -9.30 -11.23
N LYS A 25 -6.64 -9.48 -11.08
CA LYS A 25 -5.83 -8.87 -10.03
C LYS A 25 -5.67 -7.37 -10.30
N ARG A 26 -6.18 -6.55 -9.41
CA ARG A 26 -6.11 -5.08 -9.49
C ARG A 26 -5.54 -4.51 -8.20
N ILE A 27 -4.70 -3.48 -8.29
CA ILE A 27 -4.05 -2.88 -7.13
C ILE A 27 -3.83 -1.38 -7.36
N ALA A 28 -4.19 -0.56 -6.37
CA ALA A 28 -3.84 0.85 -6.31
C ALA A 28 -2.68 1.07 -5.33
N LEU A 29 -1.84 2.05 -5.63
CA LEU A 29 -0.73 2.45 -4.76
C LEU A 29 -1.16 3.60 -3.86
N THR A 30 -0.85 3.50 -2.56
CA THR A 30 -1.12 4.57 -1.59
C THR A 30 0.11 4.79 -0.72
N PHE A 31 0.35 6.06 -0.35
CA PHE A 31 1.51 6.49 0.42
C PHE A 31 1.05 7.20 1.68
N ASP A 32 1.62 6.82 2.82
CA ASP A 32 1.30 7.41 4.11
C ASP A 32 2.43 8.32 4.63
N ASP A 33 2.15 9.07 5.69
CA ASP A 33 3.08 9.90 6.46
C ASP A 33 3.62 11.14 5.72
N ILE A 34 2.90 11.74 4.81
CA ILE A 34 3.37 12.95 4.12
C ILE A 34 3.05 14.22 4.94
N PRO A 35 4.05 15.09 5.20
CA PRO A 35 5.46 15.00 4.85
C PRO A 35 6.24 14.11 5.84
N ARG A 36 7.07 13.21 5.31
CA ARG A 36 7.88 12.28 6.10
C ARG A 36 9.25 12.88 6.44
N ASP A 37 9.90 12.31 7.45
CA ASP A 37 11.28 12.62 7.80
C ASP A 37 12.25 12.16 6.71
N ARG A 38 13.44 12.81 6.67
CA ARG A 38 14.49 12.51 5.72
C ARG A 38 14.93 11.04 5.84
N GLY A 39 15.13 10.39 4.69
CA GLY A 39 15.68 9.04 4.60
C GLY A 39 17.20 8.99 4.72
N ALA A 40 17.79 7.88 4.29
CA ALA A 40 19.22 7.63 4.39
C ALA A 40 20.03 8.38 3.33
N TRP A 41 19.46 8.63 2.14
CA TRP A 41 20.22 9.05 0.96
C TRP A 41 19.71 10.29 0.26
N LEU A 42 18.40 10.56 0.31
CA LEU A 42 17.76 11.66 -0.42
C LEU A 42 17.37 12.81 0.51
N ASP A 43 17.48 14.02 0.00
CA ASP A 43 16.73 15.12 0.59
C ASP A 43 15.25 15.05 0.17
N ASP A 44 14.41 15.83 0.83
CA ASP A 44 12.97 15.76 0.66
C ASP A 44 12.51 16.16 -0.75
N GLU A 45 13.20 17.13 -1.38
CA GLU A 45 12.89 17.61 -2.74
C GLU A 45 13.24 16.54 -3.78
N GLU A 46 14.43 15.95 -3.67
CA GLU A 46 14.89 14.90 -4.57
C GLU A 46 14.04 13.64 -4.42
N ARG A 47 13.66 13.26 -3.19
CA ARG A 47 12.76 12.14 -2.93
C ARG A 47 11.41 12.34 -3.62
N THR A 48 10.77 13.52 -3.43
CA THR A 48 9.50 13.85 -4.08
C THR A 48 9.63 13.82 -5.61
N ARG A 49 10.67 14.44 -6.16
CA ARG A 49 10.90 14.48 -7.60
C ARG A 49 11.08 13.09 -8.19
N ARG A 50 11.85 12.20 -7.53
CA ARG A 50 12.06 10.83 -7.97
C ARG A 50 10.81 9.98 -7.88
N LEU A 51 10.06 10.10 -6.80
CA LEU A 51 8.82 9.35 -6.61
C LEU A 51 7.81 9.71 -7.71
N ILE A 52 7.60 10.99 -8.01
CA ILE A 52 6.74 11.44 -9.11
C ILE A 52 7.24 10.90 -10.46
N ALA A 53 8.54 10.98 -10.72
CA ALA A 53 9.12 10.48 -11.95
C ALA A 53 8.94 8.96 -12.10
N GLY A 54 9.19 8.20 -11.03
CA GLY A 54 9.03 6.74 -11.03
C GLY A 54 7.57 6.30 -11.21
N LEU A 55 6.63 6.96 -10.56
CA LEU A 55 5.19 6.70 -10.74
C LEU A 55 4.76 6.95 -12.21
N ARG A 56 5.23 8.06 -12.79
CA ARG A 56 4.95 8.39 -14.19
C ARG A 56 5.59 7.39 -15.15
N GLU A 57 6.86 7.02 -14.96
CA GLU A 57 7.57 6.00 -15.76
C GLU A 57 6.84 4.67 -15.72
N ALA A 58 6.37 4.27 -14.55
CA ALA A 58 5.61 3.04 -14.35
C ALA A 58 4.18 3.07 -14.92
N GLY A 59 3.70 4.24 -15.38
CA GLY A 59 2.36 4.42 -15.93
C GLY A 59 1.27 4.41 -14.84
N VAL A 60 1.60 4.81 -13.62
CA VAL A 60 0.63 4.96 -12.52
C VAL A 60 -0.15 6.26 -12.74
N GLN A 61 -1.42 6.13 -13.11
CA GLN A 61 -2.27 7.28 -13.42
C GLN A 61 -2.63 8.10 -12.18
N GLN A 62 -2.92 7.42 -11.06
CA GLN A 62 -3.32 8.07 -9.82
C GLN A 62 -2.94 7.18 -8.62
N ALA A 63 -2.13 7.72 -7.74
CA ALA A 63 -1.89 7.21 -6.38
C ALA A 63 -2.61 8.10 -5.36
N ALA A 64 -2.81 7.62 -4.13
CA ALA A 64 -3.31 8.43 -3.03
C ALA A 64 -2.22 8.67 -1.98
N PHE A 65 -2.14 9.91 -1.50
CA PHE A 65 -1.19 10.35 -0.48
C PHE A 65 -1.95 10.74 0.78
N PHE A 66 -1.71 10.05 1.88
CA PHE A 66 -2.36 10.29 3.16
C PHE A 66 -1.46 11.20 4.01
N LEU A 67 -1.99 12.39 4.34
CA LEU A 67 -1.21 13.51 4.84
C LEU A 67 -1.36 13.70 6.35
N ASN A 68 -0.23 14.12 6.98
CA ASN A 68 -0.17 14.61 8.35
C ASN A 68 0.12 16.14 8.36
N PRO A 69 -0.88 16.98 8.11
CA PRO A 69 -0.64 18.43 7.92
C PRO A 69 -0.04 19.15 9.13
N GLY A 70 -0.24 18.63 10.33
CA GLY A 70 0.36 19.18 11.55
C GLY A 70 1.89 19.18 11.54
N ARG A 71 2.51 18.33 10.71
CA ARG A 71 3.97 18.25 10.54
C ARG A 71 4.53 19.28 9.55
N ILE A 72 3.68 19.92 8.73
CA ILE A 72 4.11 20.87 7.67
C ILE A 72 4.92 22.05 8.20
N PRO A 73 4.56 22.69 9.35
CA PRO A 73 5.33 23.82 9.86
C PRO A 73 6.80 23.48 10.17
N GLU A 74 7.10 22.22 10.47
CA GLU A 74 8.45 21.74 10.78
C GLU A 74 9.23 21.25 9.55
N LYS A 75 8.58 21.27 8.37
CA LYS A 75 9.11 20.70 7.12
C LYS A 75 9.12 21.74 6.01
N PRO A 76 10.19 22.53 5.89
CA PRO A 76 10.31 23.53 4.83
C PRO A 76 10.02 22.94 3.44
N GLY A 77 9.27 23.66 2.61
CA GLY A 77 8.90 23.20 1.26
C GLY A 77 7.80 22.13 1.19
N ALA A 78 7.31 21.60 2.31
CA ALA A 78 6.33 20.48 2.31
C ALA A 78 5.05 20.79 1.53
N GLU A 79 4.48 22.01 1.64
CA GLU A 79 3.29 22.37 0.86
C GLU A 79 3.53 22.34 -0.65
N ALA A 80 4.71 22.81 -1.11
CA ALA A 80 5.07 22.77 -2.52
C ALA A 80 5.23 21.31 -3.01
N ARG A 81 5.84 20.43 -2.21
CA ARG A 81 5.98 19.00 -2.53
C ARG A 81 4.62 18.31 -2.60
N ILE A 82 3.73 18.58 -1.64
CA ILE A 82 2.35 18.05 -1.68
C ILE A 82 1.62 18.55 -2.95
N ALA A 83 1.75 19.84 -3.27
CA ALA A 83 1.17 20.40 -4.50
C ALA A 83 1.74 19.74 -5.77
N ALA A 84 3.03 19.33 -5.77
CA ALA A 84 3.65 18.64 -6.89
C ALA A 84 3.05 17.25 -7.11
N TYR A 85 2.72 16.48 -6.05
CA TYR A 85 2.00 15.21 -6.20
C TYR A 85 0.62 15.43 -6.83
N VAL A 86 -0.11 16.45 -6.38
CA VAL A 86 -1.44 16.77 -6.94
C VAL A 86 -1.34 17.22 -8.40
N ALA A 87 -0.35 18.06 -8.73
CA ALA A 87 -0.10 18.49 -10.12
C ALA A 87 0.30 17.32 -11.03
N ALA A 88 0.88 16.26 -10.49
CA ALA A 88 1.18 15.02 -11.21
C ALA A 88 -0.04 14.09 -11.41
N GLY A 89 -1.23 14.50 -10.96
CA GLY A 89 -2.48 13.73 -11.12
C GLY A 89 -2.84 12.83 -9.93
N HIS A 90 -2.10 12.92 -8.83
CA HIS A 90 -2.37 12.12 -7.64
C HIS A 90 -3.36 12.82 -6.70
N VAL A 91 -3.92 12.07 -5.76
CA VAL A 91 -4.92 12.58 -4.82
C VAL A 91 -4.37 12.59 -3.39
N ILE A 92 -4.95 13.44 -2.55
CA ILE A 92 -4.56 13.58 -1.15
C ILE A 92 -5.72 13.26 -0.23
N ALA A 93 -5.43 12.71 0.96
CA ALA A 93 -6.41 12.30 1.94
C ALA A 93 -5.91 12.53 3.37
N ASN A 94 -6.76 12.28 4.36
CA ASN A 94 -6.51 12.56 5.76
C ASN A 94 -5.82 11.37 6.46
N HIS A 95 -4.67 11.64 7.09
CA HIS A 95 -3.96 10.68 7.95
C HIS A 95 -3.81 11.19 9.40
N SER A 96 -4.79 11.99 9.88
CA SER A 96 -4.70 12.81 11.08
C SER A 96 -3.66 13.94 10.98
N ALA A 97 -3.67 14.90 11.90
CA ALA A 97 -2.73 16.01 11.84
C ALA A 97 -1.32 15.61 12.32
N THR A 98 -1.24 14.88 13.44
CA THR A 98 0.01 14.62 14.15
C THR A 98 0.39 13.14 14.23
N HIS A 99 -0.38 12.25 13.59
CA HIS A 99 -0.13 10.81 13.56
C HIS A 99 -0.19 10.13 14.95
N PRO A 100 -1.24 10.36 15.78
CA PRO A 100 -1.34 9.74 17.09
C PRO A 100 -1.72 8.25 17.01
N HIS A 101 -1.22 7.46 17.95
CA HIS A 101 -1.71 6.11 18.19
C HIS A 101 -3.10 6.15 18.86
N LEU A 102 -4.12 5.58 18.23
CA LEU A 102 -5.46 5.53 18.81
C LEU A 102 -5.50 4.71 20.11
N ASN A 103 -4.73 3.63 20.17
CA ASN A 103 -4.65 2.78 21.37
C ASN A 103 -4.39 3.58 22.67
N VAL A 104 -3.51 4.58 22.61
CA VAL A 104 -3.10 5.40 23.77
C VAL A 104 -3.67 6.81 23.78
N THR A 105 -4.50 7.18 22.81
CA THR A 105 -5.15 8.49 22.71
C THR A 105 -6.63 8.34 23.00
N ASP A 106 -7.22 9.26 23.75
CA ASP A 106 -8.66 9.26 23.96
C ASP A 106 -9.42 9.65 22.69
N ALA A 107 -10.67 9.21 22.59
CA ALA A 107 -11.45 9.38 21.37
C ALA A 107 -11.70 10.86 21.01
N ALA A 108 -11.88 11.74 21.98
CA ALA A 108 -12.15 13.15 21.73
C ALA A 108 -10.91 13.85 21.17
N SER A 109 -9.74 13.64 21.77
CA SER A 109 -8.44 14.14 21.29
C SER A 109 -8.11 13.60 19.90
N TYR A 110 -8.37 12.32 19.66
CA TYR A 110 -8.12 11.72 18.34
C TYR A 110 -9.02 12.32 17.25
N LEU A 111 -10.31 12.53 17.56
CA LEU A 111 -11.23 13.19 16.62
C LEU A 111 -10.85 14.66 16.38
N ALA A 112 -10.36 15.38 17.40
CA ALA A 112 -9.87 16.74 17.23
C ALA A 112 -8.63 16.81 16.31
N ASP A 113 -7.75 15.82 16.39
CA ASP A 113 -6.59 15.71 15.50
C ASP A 113 -7.00 15.41 14.06
N ILE A 114 -8.04 14.58 13.85
CA ILE A 114 -8.65 14.37 12.53
C ILE A 114 -9.24 15.67 11.98
N ASP A 115 -9.94 16.45 12.82
CA ASP A 115 -10.55 17.72 12.43
C ASP A 115 -9.50 18.77 12.06
N ALA A 116 -8.37 18.81 12.75
CA ALA A 116 -7.24 19.69 12.41
C ALA A 116 -6.68 19.38 11.01
N ALA A 117 -6.50 18.09 10.69
CA ALA A 117 -6.10 17.69 9.35
C ALA A 117 -7.17 18.00 8.29
N ALA A 118 -8.44 17.74 8.60
CA ALA A 118 -9.55 18.01 7.70
C ALA A 118 -9.67 19.53 7.39
N ALA A 119 -9.43 20.39 8.36
CA ALA A 119 -9.43 21.85 8.18
C ALA A 119 -8.36 22.29 7.17
N TRP A 120 -7.15 21.70 7.24
CA TRP A 120 -6.09 21.98 6.28
C TRP A 120 -6.40 21.44 4.88
N LEU A 121 -7.01 20.25 4.78
CA LEU A 121 -7.35 19.59 3.52
C LEU A 121 -8.53 20.23 2.78
N LYS A 122 -9.41 20.91 3.51
CA LYS A 122 -10.66 21.45 2.96
C LYS A 122 -10.43 22.39 1.78
N GLY A 123 -11.07 22.08 0.66
CA GLY A 123 -11.01 22.89 -0.57
C GLY A 123 -9.70 22.76 -1.36
N ARG A 124 -8.74 21.95 -0.92
CA ARG A 124 -7.50 21.74 -1.66
C ARG A 124 -7.74 20.86 -2.89
N PRO A 125 -7.08 21.14 -4.02
CA PRO A 125 -7.14 20.28 -5.19
C PRO A 125 -6.70 18.85 -4.85
N GLY A 126 -7.35 17.86 -5.47
CA GLY A 126 -7.00 16.44 -5.27
C GLY A 126 -7.52 15.82 -3.98
N TYR A 127 -8.14 16.59 -3.07
CA TYR A 127 -8.64 16.04 -1.82
C TYR A 127 -9.74 15.00 -2.03
N ARG A 128 -9.63 13.90 -1.27
CA ARG A 128 -10.65 12.83 -1.16
C ARG A 128 -11.06 12.66 0.31
N PRO A 129 -12.36 12.47 0.62
CA PRO A 129 -12.86 12.32 1.98
C PRO A 129 -12.57 10.92 2.54
N TRP A 130 -11.31 10.51 2.46
CA TRP A 130 -10.81 9.28 3.06
C TRP A 130 -9.99 9.61 4.29
N PHE A 131 -10.14 8.76 5.31
CA PHE A 131 -9.32 8.80 6.50
C PHE A 131 -8.62 7.46 6.68
N ARG A 132 -7.29 7.48 6.79
CA ARG A 132 -6.51 6.29 7.14
C ARG A 132 -6.05 6.41 8.59
N PHE A 133 -6.27 5.34 9.34
CA PHE A 133 -5.82 5.25 10.72
C PHE A 133 -4.30 5.15 10.77
N PRO A 134 -3.60 6.06 11.50
CA PRO A 134 -2.21 5.87 11.87
C PRO A 134 -1.94 4.47 12.43
N TYR A 135 -0.83 3.85 12.01
CA TYR A 135 -0.45 2.48 12.42
C TYR A 135 -1.49 1.39 12.06
N LEU A 136 -2.45 1.68 11.19
CA LEU A 136 -3.64 0.84 10.95
C LEU A 136 -4.37 0.47 12.26
N ASP A 137 -4.27 1.32 13.28
CA ASP A 137 -4.80 1.12 14.63
C ASP A 137 -6.19 1.74 14.75
N GLU A 138 -7.22 0.88 14.79
CA GLU A 138 -8.61 1.28 15.02
C GLU A 138 -9.02 1.15 16.51
N GLY A 139 -8.06 1.17 17.45
CA GLY A 139 -8.30 1.07 18.88
C GLY A 139 -8.02 -0.32 19.48
N GLN A 140 -7.49 -1.24 18.69
CA GLN A 140 -7.09 -2.58 19.10
C GLN A 140 -8.20 -3.32 19.87
N ARG A 141 -8.03 -3.57 21.17
CA ARG A 141 -8.99 -4.29 22.02
C ARG A 141 -10.08 -3.38 22.60
N ASP A 142 -9.94 -2.06 22.50
CA ASP A 142 -10.94 -1.09 22.96
C ASP A 142 -12.03 -0.90 21.90
N LEU A 143 -12.99 -1.82 21.91
CA LEU A 143 -14.08 -1.81 20.93
C LEU A 143 -15.00 -0.60 21.09
N ALA A 144 -15.17 -0.07 22.30
CA ALA A 144 -15.96 1.13 22.53
C ALA A 144 -15.30 2.36 21.87
N LYS A 145 -13.97 2.50 22.01
CA LYS A 145 -13.19 3.55 21.33
C LYS A 145 -13.25 3.38 19.81
N ARG A 146 -13.05 2.16 19.30
CA ARG A 146 -13.21 1.83 17.87
C ARG A 146 -14.53 2.34 17.32
N ASP A 147 -15.64 1.99 18.00
CA ASP A 147 -16.98 2.31 17.52
C ASP A 147 -17.26 3.81 17.62
N ALA A 148 -16.76 4.50 18.66
CA ALA A 148 -16.83 5.95 18.79
C ALA A 148 -16.10 6.67 17.64
N ILE A 149 -14.90 6.20 17.26
CA ILE A 149 -14.15 6.80 16.15
C ILE A 149 -14.83 6.50 14.80
N ARG A 150 -15.30 5.28 14.57
CA ARG A 150 -16.05 4.94 13.35
C ARG A 150 -17.30 5.81 13.18
N ALA A 151 -18.06 6.01 14.26
CA ALA A 151 -19.21 6.93 14.28
C ALA A 151 -18.77 8.38 14.04
N GLY A 152 -17.66 8.80 14.66
CA GLY A 152 -17.08 10.13 14.49
C GLY A 152 -16.64 10.41 13.06
N LEU A 153 -16.05 9.44 12.36
CA LEU A 153 -15.71 9.54 10.93
C LEU A 153 -16.95 9.68 10.07
N ALA A 154 -17.96 8.84 10.31
CA ALA A 154 -19.23 8.88 9.56
C ALA A 154 -19.93 10.25 9.72
N ALA A 155 -19.96 10.81 10.94
CA ALA A 155 -20.53 12.13 11.22
C ALA A 155 -19.80 13.27 10.46
N ARG A 156 -18.53 13.08 10.10
CA ARG A 156 -17.69 14.01 9.32
C ARG A 156 -17.74 13.76 7.81
N GLY A 157 -18.50 12.77 7.35
CA GLY A 157 -18.51 12.35 5.95
C GLY A 157 -17.20 11.71 5.49
N LEU A 158 -16.35 11.28 6.42
CA LEU A 158 -15.10 10.60 6.11
C LEU A 158 -15.34 9.08 5.99
N ARG A 159 -14.71 8.47 4.98
CA ARG A 159 -14.72 7.03 4.77
C ARG A 159 -13.38 6.44 5.19
N ASN A 160 -13.38 5.19 5.65
CA ASN A 160 -12.14 4.48 5.95
C ASN A 160 -11.28 4.37 4.68
N GLY A 161 -10.09 4.96 4.72
CA GLY A 161 -9.03 4.83 3.74
C GLY A 161 -8.26 3.53 3.94
N TYR A 162 -8.96 2.41 3.99
CA TYR A 162 -8.44 1.10 4.34
C TYR A 162 -7.24 0.66 3.51
N VAL A 163 -6.49 -0.30 4.08
CA VAL A 163 -5.41 -1.02 3.42
C VAL A 163 -5.84 -2.47 3.23
N THR A 164 -5.40 -3.10 2.17
CA THR A 164 -5.56 -4.55 1.98
C THR A 164 -4.23 -5.27 1.84
N VAL A 165 -3.18 -4.59 1.36
CA VAL A 165 -1.84 -5.13 1.18
C VAL A 165 -0.83 -4.27 1.94
N ASP A 166 -0.08 -4.87 2.84
CA ASP A 166 1.02 -4.26 3.58
C ASP A 166 2.26 -5.16 3.53
N ALA A 167 3.43 -4.58 3.34
CA ALA A 167 4.72 -5.27 3.30
C ALA A 167 5.78 -4.59 4.19
N SER A 168 5.34 -3.72 5.10
CA SER A 168 6.19 -3.04 6.09
C SER A 168 7.40 -2.32 5.48
N ASP A 169 7.21 -1.58 4.39
CA ASP A 169 8.27 -0.83 3.71
C ASP A 169 8.97 0.19 4.63
N TRP A 170 8.20 0.76 5.57
CA TRP A 170 8.71 1.64 6.62
C TRP A 170 9.81 0.99 7.46
N PHE A 171 9.72 -0.32 7.70
CA PHE A 171 10.71 -1.05 8.48
C PHE A 171 12.04 -1.18 7.71
N TYR A 172 11.99 -1.54 6.42
CA TYR A 172 13.20 -1.61 5.59
C TYR A 172 13.86 -0.24 5.41
N GLU A 173 13.08 0.83 5.27
CA GLU A 173 13.60 2.21 5.26
C GLU A 173 14.30 2.53 6.57
N GLN A 174 13.69 2.25 7.72
CA GLN A 174 14.26 2.53 9.03
C GLN A 174 15.55 1.71 9.27
N ALA A 175 15.54 0.43 8.90
CA ALA A 175 16.72 -0.44 9.00
C ALA A 175 17.90 0.09 8.15
N ALA A 176 17.60 0.59 6.94
CA ALA A 176 18.60 1.20 6.08
C ALA A 176 19.14 2.51 6.66
N ILE A 177 18.28 3.38 7.21
CA ILE A 177 18.69 4.61 7.90
C ILE A 177 19.63 4.30 9.06
N GLU A 178 19.28 3.32 9.89
CA GLU A 178 20.09 2.92 11.04
C GLU A 178 21.43 2.30 10.63
N ALA A 179 21.44 1.46 9.60
CA ALA A 179 22.66 0.87 9.06
C ALA A 179 23.62 1.94 8.53
N VAL A 180 23.11 2.90 7.74
CA VAL A 180 23.92 4.01 7.21
C VAL A 180 24.44 4.91 8.32
N LYS A 181 23.62 5.25 9.32
CA LYS A 181 24.05 6.02 10.50
C LYS A 181 25.13 5.31 11.31
N ALA A 182 25.09 3.98 11.37
CA ALA A 182 26.08 3.14 12.02
C ALA A 182 27.34 2.92 11.18
N GLY A 183 27.47 3.53 10.00
CA GLY A 183 28.61 3.37 9.10
C GLY A 183 28.68 2.01 8.42
N LYS A 184 27.60 1.22 8.43
CA LYS A 184 27.53 -0.08 7.75
C LYS A 184 27.34 0.11 6.25
N THR A 185 27.94 -0.76 5.45
CA THR A 185 27.69 -0.83 4.02
C THR A 185 26.32 -1.49 3.79
N VAL A 186 25.50 -0.89 2.92
CA VAL A 186 24.18 -1.40 2.54
C VAL A 186 24.23 -1.79 1.07
N ASP A 187 24.04 -3.07 0.76
CA ASP A 187 23.86 -3.51 -0.62
C ASP A 187 22.49 -3.04 -1.14
N ARG A 188 22.54 -1.96 -1.93
CA ARG A 188 21.32 -1.33 -2.47
C ARG A 188 20.60 -2.19 -3.48
N ASN A 189 21.29 -3.09 -4.19
CA ASN A 189 20.64 -4.01 -5.12
C ASN A 189 19.89 -5.10 -4.36
N ALA A 190 20.52 -5.68 -3.35
CA ALA A 190 19.86 -6.66 -2.48
C ALA A 190 18.67 -6.04 -1.72
N LEU A 191 18.79 -4.78 -1.27
CA LEU A 191 17.70 -4.05 -0.62
C LEU A 191 16.52 -3.78 -1.58
N ARG A 192 16.83 -3.38 -2.84
CA ARG A 192 15.80 -3.26 -3.89
C ARG A 192 15.07 -4.57 -4.09
N ASP A 193 15.81 -5.65 -4.22
CA ASP A 193 15.24 -6.97 -4.51
C ASP A 193 14.37 -7.44 -3.33
N LEU A 194 14.82 -7.21 -2.10
CA LEU A 194 14.04 -7.52 -0.89
C LEU A 194 12.77 -6.66 -0.79
N TYR A 195 12.86 -5.36 -1.06
CA TYR A 195 11.72 -4.43 -1.10
C TYR A 195 10.68 -4.87 -2.14
N VAL A 196 11.10 -5.10 -3.37
CA VAL A 196 10.19 -5.51 -4.47
C VAL A 196 9.56 -6.86 -4.19
N GLU A 197 10.37 -7.86 -3.80
CA GLU A 197 9.91 -9.21 -3.49
C GLU A 197 8.86 -9.21 -2.38
N SER A 198 9.13 -8.52 -1.26
CA SER A 198 8.20 -8.49 -0.12
C SER A 198 6.84 -7.91 -0.48
N HIS A 199 6.80 -6.84 -1.29
CA HIS A 199 5.54 -6.24 -1.72
C HIS A 199 4.76 -7.13 -2.69
N VAL A 200 5.45 -7.75 -3.65
CA VAL A 200 4.83 -8.67 -4.61
C VAL A 200 4.27 -9.90 -3.90
N GLU A 201 5.03 -10.50 -3.00
CA GLU A 201 4.58 -11.66 -2.23
C GLU A 201 3.42 -11.31 -1.29
N SER A 202 3.45 -10.13 -0.65
CA SER A 202 2.33 -9.65 0.16
C SER A 202 1.06 -9.48 -0.67
N ALA A 203 1.16 -8.92 -1.87
CA ALA A 203 0.03 -8.77 -2.77
C ALA A 203 -0.56 -10.13 -3.17
N GLU A 204 0.29 -11.10 -3.52
CA GLU A 204 -0.16 -12.47 -3.86
C GLU A 204 -0.81 -13.18 -2.66
N PHE A 205 -0.20 -13.08 -1.48
CA PHE A 205 -0.76 -13.63 -0.25
C PHE A 205 -2.15 -13.06 0.05
N THR A 206 -2.28 -11.76 -0.06
CA THR A 206 -3.51 -11.04 0.27
C THR A 206 -4.62 -11.31 -0.75
N ASP A 207 -4.31 -11.41 -2.04
CA ASP A 207 -5.30 -11.79 -3.07
C ASP A 207 -5.78 -13.23 -2.84
N ALA A 208 -4.87 -14.14 -2.52
CA ALA A 208 -5.25 -15.51 -2.15
C ALA A 208 -6.15 -15.56 -0.91
N LEU A 209 -5.88 -14.72 0.10
CA LEU A 209 -6.72 -14.58 1.29
C LEU A 209 -8.09 -14.01 0.93
N ALA A 210 -8.14 -12.97 0.10
CA ALA A 210 -9.39 -12.35 -0.36
C ALA A 210 -10.26 -13.34 -1.14
N ARG A 211 -9.68 -14.12 -2.04
CA ARG A 211 -10.41 -15.17 -2.79
C ARG A 211 -11.00 -16.23 -1.87
N ARG A 212 -10.25 -16.67 -0.86
CA ARG A 212 -10.77 -17.61 0.13
C ARG A 212 -11.86 -17.00 1.00
N ALA A 213 -11.67 -15.74 1.43
CA ALA A 213 -12.61 -15.07 2.32
C ALA A 213 -13.87 -14.56 1.61
N LEU A 214 -13.78 -14.12 0.37
CA LEU A 214 -14.85 -13.40 -0.34
C LEU A 214 -15.30 -14.09 -1.64
N GLY A 215 -14.59 -15.12 -2.10
CA GLY A 215 -14.86 -15.80 -3.37
C GLY A 215 -14.45 -15.01 -4.61
N ARG A 216 -13.72 -13.91 -4.46
CA ARG A 216 -13.26 -13.04 -5.56
C ARG A 216 -11.97 -12.33 -5.24
N SER A 217 -11.28 -11.85 -6.27
CA SER A 217 -10.25 -10.82 -6.12
C SER A 217 -10.87 -9.45 -5.82
N LEU A 218 -10.05 -8.53 -5.36
CA LEU A 218 -10.42 -7.15 -5.04
C LEU A 218 -9.72 -6.17 -5.98
N ALA A 219 -10.18 -4.92 -5.98
CA ALA A 219 -9.28 -3.82 -6.27
C ALA A 219 -8.49 -3.51 -4.98
N HIS A 220 -7.30 -4.11 -4.88
CA HIS A 220 -6.47 -4.02 -3.69
C HIS A 220 -5.92 -2.62 -3.46
N VAL A 221 -5.64 -2.28 -2.19
CA VAL A 221 -5.01 -1.03 -1.78
C VAL A 221 -3.68 -1.38 -1.11
N LEU A 222 -2.57 -1.03 -1.77
CA LEU A 222 -1.21 -1.25 -1.29
C LEU A 222 -0.77 -0.06 -0.44
N LEU A 223 -0.39 -0.35 0.79
CA LEU A 223 0.26 0.60 1.70
C LEU A 223 1.74 0.71 1.36
N LEU A 224 2.18 1.92 1.13
CA LEU A 224 3.55 2.36 1.01
C LEU A 224 3.73 3.64 1.84
N HIS A 225 4.97 4.08 2.01
CA HIS A 225 5.29 5.37 2.63
C HIS A 225 6.15 6.22 1.68
N GLU A 226 6.21 7.53 1.93
CA GLU A 226 7.07 8.47 1.21
C GLU A 226 8.55 8.27 1.62
N THR A 227 9.14 7.14 1.20
CA THR A 227 10.49 6.69 1.57
C THR A 227 11.50 6.90 0.44
N ASP A 228 12.80 6.84 0.77
CA ASP A 228 13.86 6.77 -0.24
C ASP A 228 13.73 5.49 -1.08
N LEU A 229 13.31 4.38 -0.45
CA LEU A 229 13.11 3.10 -1.15
C LEU A 229 12.03 3.22 -2.22
N ALA A 230 10.88 3.82 -1.88
CA ALA A 230 9.83 4.08 -2.84
C ALA A 230 10.31 5.02 -3.97
N ALA A 231 11.02 6.10 -3.62
CA ALA A 231 11.55 7.04 -4.61
C ALA A 231 12.56 6.42 -5.59
N TYR A 232 13.35 5.45 -5.12
CA TYR A 232 14.29 4.74 -6.00
C TYR A 232 13.63 3.62 -6.81
N TRP A 233 12.69 2.85 -6.22
CA TRP A 233 12.32 1.54 -6.75
C TRP A 233 10.83 1.34 -7.00
N ILE A 234 10.01 2.40 -6.96
CA ILE A 234 8.57 2.27 -7.26
C ILE A 234 8.31 1.76 -8.69
N ALA A 235 9.14 2.15 -9.66
CA ALA A 235 9.01 1.66 -11.03
C ALA A 235 9.36 0.16 -11.14
N ASP A 236 10.35 -0.32 -10.38
CA ASP A 236 10.71 -1.73 -10.31
C ASP A 236 9.59 -2.54 -9.66
N LEU A 237 9.01 -2.05 -8.55
CA LEU A 237 7.87 -2.68 -7.89
C LEU A 237 6.67 -2.80 -8.83
N VAL A 238 6.29 -1.73 -9.50
CA VAL A 238 5.17 -1.74 -10.45
C VAL A 238 5.43 -2.70 -11.62
N ARG A 239 6.65 -2.73 -12.14
CA ARG A 239 7.04 -3.67 -13.19
C ARG A 239 6.91 -5.13 -12.72
N ALA A 240 7.36 -5.43 -11.50
CA ALA A 240 7.27 -6.76 -10.91
C ALA A 240 5.81 -7.17 -10.65
N LEU A 241 4.96 -6.28 -10.16
CA LEU A 241 3.52 -6.52 -10.01
C LEU A 241 2.87 -6.84 -11.38
N LYS A 242 3.14 -6.02 -12.39
CA LYS A 242 2.62 -6.24 -13.76
C LYS A 242 3.07 -7.59 -14.32
N ALA A 243 4.33 -8.00 -14.08
CA ALA A 243 4.85 -9.30 -14.51
C ALA A 243 4.13 -10.49 -13.83
N ARG A 244 3.50 -10.26 -12.66
CA ARG A 244 2.64 -11.23 -11.97
C ARG A 244 1.16 -11.10 -12.33
N GLY A 245 0.84 -10.34 -13.39
CA GLY A 245 -0.52 -10.18 -13.89
C GLY A 245 -1.36 -9.14 -13.15
N TRP A 246 -0.77 -8.28 -12.32
CA TRP A 246 -1.48 -7.19 -11.67
C TRP A 246 -1.73 -6.02 -12.62
N THR A 247 -2.94 -5.49 -12.59
CA THR A 247 -3.29 -4.22 -13.22
C THR A 247 -3.21 -3.12 -12.16
N ILE A 248 -2.43 -2.08 -12.44
CA ILE A 248 -2.39 -0.90 -11.56
C ILE A 248 -3.59 -0.03 -11.92
N VAL A 249 -4.43 0.22 -10.91
CA VAL A 249 -5.66 1.01 -11.06
C VAL A 249 -5.57 2.32 -10.28
N PRO A 250 -6.35 3.34 -10.65
CA PRO A 250 -6.48 4.56 -9.86
C PRO A 250 -6.95 4.27 -8.43
N ALA A 251 -6.48 5.07 -7.45
CA ALA A 251 -6.95 4.96 -6.07
C ALA A 251 -8.47 5.17 -5.96
N ASP A 252 -9.05 6.07 -6.76
CA ASP A 252 -10.50 6.28 -6.82
C ASP A 252 -11.25 4.98 -7.18
N GLU A 253 -10.71 4.16 -8.10
CA GLU A 253 -11.29 2.86 -8.46
C GLU A 253 -11.19 1.85 -7.31
N ALA A 254 -10.01 1.75 -6.67
CA ALA A 254 -9.82 0.81 -5.58
C ALA A 254 -10.72 1.13 -4.37
N PHE A 255 -10.86 2.40 -4.00
CA PHE A 255 -11.75 2.81 -2.91
C PHE A 255 -13.25 2.79 -3.28
N ALA A 256 -13.59 2.51 -4.54
CA ALA A 256 -14.96 2.22 -4.98
C ALA A 256 -15.31 0.73 -4.93
N ASP A 257 -14.35 -0.18 -4.66
CA ASP A 257 -14.64 -1.61 -4.52
C ASP A 257 -15.70 -1.85 -3.41
N PRO A 258 -16.66 -2.78 -3.60
CA PRO A 258 -17.67 -3.10 -2.60
C PRO A 258 -17.13 -3.47 -1.21
N ILE A 259 -15.87 -3.90 -1.08
CA ILE A 259 -15.23 -4.18 0.21
C ILE A 259 -15.23 -2.94 1.12
N ALA A 260 -15.19 -1.73 0.57
CA ALA A 260 -15.25 -0.47 1.31
C ALA A 260 -16.51 -0.30 2.19
N ARG A 261 -17.54 -1.12 1.96
CA ARG A 261 -18.79 -1.12 2.75
C ARG A 261 -18.79 -2.15 3.86
N ILE A 262 -17.78 -2.99 3.92
CA ILE A 262 -17.66 -4.02 4.97
C ILE A 262 -16.98 -3.38 6.17
N VAL A 263 -17.68 -3.43 7.31
CA VAL A 263 -17.19 -2.94 8.60
C VAL A 263 -17.03 -4.16 9.51
N PRO A 264 -15.83 -4.75 9.61
CA PRO A 264 -15.64 -5.96 10.40
C PRO A 264 -15.85 -5.69 11.90
N ASP A 265 -16.49 -6.64 12.58
CA ASP A 265 -16.55 -6.68 14.04
C ASP A 265 -15.65 -7.81 14.52
N VAL A 266 -14.46 -7.44 14.97
CA VAL A 266 -13.41 -8.37 15.41
C VAL A 266 -12.89 -7.94 16.79
N PRO A 267 -12.36 -8.90 17.59
CA PRO A 267 -11.91 -8.62 18.97
C PRO A 267 -10.70 -7.69 19.06
N VAL A 268 -9.94 -7.53 17.96
CA VAL A 268 -8.79 -6.62 17.87
C VAL A 268 -8.87 -5.89 16.54
N ALA A 269 -9.11 -4.59 16.58
CA ALA A 269 -9.25 -3.74 15.40
C ALA A 269 -7.89 -3.08 15.06
N GLN A 270 -7.07 -3.80 14.31
CA GLN A 270 -5.77 -3.36 13.81
C GLN A 270 -5.39 -4.18 12.57
N GLY A 271 -4.57 -3.60 11.68
CA GLY A 271 -4.10 -4.26 10.47
C GLY A 271 -4.97 -3.99 9.25
N THR A 272 -4.88 -4.84 8.26
CA THR A 272 -5.57 -4.64 6.98
C THR A 272 -7.05 -5.04 7.05
N LEU A 273 -7.87 -4.44 6.20
CA LEU A 273 -9.30 -4.74 6.14
C LEU A 273 -9.57 -6.22 5.82
N ILE A 274 -8.74 -6.82 4.94
CA ILE A 274 -8.96 -8.22 4.56
C ILE A 274 -8.59 -9.20 5.68
N GLU A 275 -7.60 -8.88 6.51
CA GLU A 275 -7.27 -9.64 7.72
C GLU A 275 -8.45 -9.68 8.68
N ALA A 276 -9.06 -8.52 8.93
CA ALA A 276 -10.22 -8.41 9.79
C ALA A 276 -11.43 -9.19 9.24
N ILE A 277 -11.70 -9.10 7.93
CA ILE A 277 -12.77 -9.87 7.28
C ILE A 277 -12.49 -11.37 7.36
N ALA A 278 -11.26 -11.81 7.11
CA ALA A 278 -10.88 -13.22 7.22
C ALA A 278 -11.05 -13.74 8.65
N TRP A 279 -10.70 -12.93 9.64
CA TRP A 279 -10.92 -13.27 11.04
C TRP A 279 -12.40 -13.40 11.38
N GLN A 280 -13.21 -12.41 11.02
CA GLN A 280 -14.66 -12.45 11.25
C GLN A 280 -15.33 -13.67 10.61
N ARG A 281 -14.76 -14.19 9.51
CA ARG A 281 -15.22 -15.41 8.83
C ARG A 281 -14.66 -16.70 9.41
N GLY A 282 -13.93 -16.65 10.53
CA GLY A 282 -13.37 -17.81 11.20
C GLY A 282 -12.24 -18.50 10.43
N MET A 283 -11.57 -17.77 9.51
CA MET A 283 -10.47 -18.36 8.76
C MET A 283 -9.26 -18.61 9.66
N PRO A 284 -8.52 -19.72 9.43
CA PRO A 284 -7.33 -20.03 10.22
C PRO A 284 -6.17 -19.07 9.91
N GLU A 285 -5.21 -19.05 10.83
CA GLU A 285 -3.90 -18.38 10.60
C GLU A 285 -3.09 -19.11 9.50
N PRO A 286 -2.14 -18.41 8.82
CA PRO A 286 -1.89 -16.98 8.95
C PRO A 286 -2.92 -16.15 8.17
N ARG A 287 -3.41 -15.06 8.75
CA ARG A 287 -4.30 -14.09 8.10
C ARG A 287 -3.57 -12.82 7.65
N TRP A 288 -2.32 -12.65 8.05
CA TRP A 288 -1.44 -11.55 7.68
C TRP A 288 -0.15 -12.06 7.03
N TYR A 289 0.47 -11.22 6.21
CA TYR A 289 1.68 -11.61 5.49
C TYR A 289 2.84 -11.83 6.46
N PRO A 290 3.48 -13.02 6.46
CA PRO A 290 4.44 -13.38 7.52
C PRO A 290 5.65 -12.47 7.64
N ARG A 291 6.11 -11.83 6.54
CA ARG A 291 7.24 -10.91 6.58
C ARG A 291 6.89 -9.52 7.15
N ASN A 292 5.61 -9.25 7.48
CA ASN A 292 5.23 -8.09 8.29
C ASN A 292 5.65 -8.24 9.76
N ASN A 293 6.09 -9.42 10.19
CA ASN A 293 6.81 -9.58 11.44
C ASN A 293 8.19 -8.93 11.32
N THR A 294 8.45 -7.91 12.14
CA THR A 294 9.69 -7.13 12.08
C THR A 294 10.94 -7.93 12.46
N GLU A 295 10.81 -9.01 13.24
CA GLU A 295 11.93 -9.92 13.51
C GLU A 295 12.31 -10.71 12.24
N VAL A 296 11.32 -11.19 11.51
CA VAL A 296 11.53 -11.89 10.22
C VAL A 296 12.11 -10.94 9.19
N ALA A 297 11.53 -9.74 9.06
CA ALA A 297 12.01 -8.71 8.14
C ALA A 297 13.45 -8.26 8.48
N GLY A 298 13.75 -8.07 9.78
CA GLY A 298 15.08 -7.71 10.26
C GLY A 298 16.14 -8.75 9.94
N LYS A 299 15.82 -10.03 10.18
CA LYS A 299 16.72 -11.13 9.83
C LYS A 299 17.01 -11.18 8.32
N LEU A 300 15.98 -11.03 7.48
CA LEU A 300 16.15 -10.97 6.02
C LEU A 300 17.01 -9.78 5.59
N PHE A 301 16.80 -8.62 6.21
CA PHE A 301 17.63 -7.43 5.97
C PHE A 301 19.08 -7.67 6.34
N GLU A 302 19.37 -8.20 7.52
CA GLU A 302 20.75 -8.51 7.97
C GLU A 302 21.42 -9.52 7.05
N GLU A 303 20.76 -10.63 6.74
CA GLU A 303 21.34 -11.72 5.95
C GLU A 303 21.55 -11.36 4.48
N ARG A 304 20.64 -10.59 3.88
CA ARG A 304 20.68 -10.33 2.42
C ARG A 304 21.30 -8.99 2.09
N VAL A 305 21.09 -7.97 2.92
CA VAL A 305 21.44 -6.59 2.61
C VAL A 305 22.75 -6.16 3.26
N LEU A 306 23.02 -6.60 4.50
CA LEU A 306 24.27 -6.26 5.19
C LEU A 306 25.37 -7.29 5.00
N ALA A 307 25.05 -8.59 4.97
CA ALA A 307 26.06 -9.65 4.81
C ALA A 307 26.60 -9.74 3.37
N GLY A 308 25.83 -9.33 2.37
CA GLY A 308 26.24 -9.31 0.96
C GLY A 308 27.12 -8.12 0.55
N ALA A 309 27.38 -7.20 1.48
CA ALA A 309 28.14 -5.96 1.24
C ALA A 309 29.65 -6.07 1.57
N ASN A 310 30.18 -7.29 1.78
CA ASN A 310 31.60 -7.56 2.05
C ASN A 310 32.38 -7.90 0.78
#